data_73b834990434094c9af9e659831c1c6f
#
_entry.id   73b834990434094c9af9e659831c1c6f
#
_cell.length_a   1.000
_cell.length_b   1.000
_cell.length_c   1.000
_cell.angle_alpha   90.00
_cell.angle_beta   90.00
_cell.angle_gamma   90.00
#
_symmetry.space_group_name_H-M   'P 1'
#
loop_
_entity.id
_entity.type
_entity.pdbx_description
1 polymer ?
#
loop_
_entity_poly.entity_id
_entity_poly.type
_entity_poly.pdbx_seq_one_letter_code
_entity_poly.pdbx_strand_id
1 'polypeptide(L)'
;MEEKTMKQFMDENFLLQSETAQKLYHSYAADAPILDYHCHINPQEIYEDRQFENITQVWLGGDHYKWRFMRSCGVDEKYITGDASDKEKFLKWAEVLGKAIGNTLFHWSHLELKKYFGYNGVLNKKTAEEVWELCNKRLAEKDMSVRNIIRQSNVTLICTTDDPVDSLEWHKKIAEDDSFDVQVLPAWRPDKAMNIEKVTYLDYIAQLSDVSGIKVDTFAALKKALSNRMDFFASMGCSVSDHALEYVMYAPASDDEIEAIFAKRLSGEGVTREEELKFKTAFMLFVGTEYTKRNWVMQLHYGCKRDNNTPMSDRLGPDTGYDCINNYAPSSEMADFLNFLNKSGNLPKTIIYSLNPNDNQAIGTILGCFQDSTAVAKIQQGSAWWFNDHKTGMQDQMISLANLGNLSGFVGMLTDSRSFLSYTRHDYFRRILCNLIGGWVENGEFPADYDTLEEIVKGICYNNSVNYFGFNLKTC
;
A
#
# COMPACT_ATOMS: atom_id res chain seq x y z
N MET A 1 6.99 -11.05 44.06
CA MET A 1 7.19 -10.35 42.79
C MET A 1 8.21 -11.17 42.03
N GLU A 2 7.79 -11.89 41.01
CA GLU A 2 8.74 -12.54 40.10
C GLU A 2 9.59 -11.45 39.45
N GLU A 3 10.90 -11.58 39.48
CA GLU A 3 11.81 -10.72 38.73
C GLU A 3 11.45 -10.86 37.22
N LYS A 4 10.87 -9.84 36.68
CA LYS A 4 10.54 -9.78 35.25
C LYS A 4 11.87 -9.66 34.49
N THR A 5 12.42 -10.81 34.06
CA THR A 5 13.61 -10.84 33.20
C THR A 5 13.34 -10.04 31.94
N MET A 6 14.27 -9.14 31.55
CA MET A 6 14.17 -8.41 30.31
C MET A 6 14.14 -9.39 29.12
N LYS A 7 13.18 -9.20 28.21
CA LYS A 7 13.15 -9.97 26.96
C LYS A 7 14.40 -9.67 26.14
N GLN A 8 14.91 -10.68 25.46
CA GLN A 8 15.99 -10.52 24.50
C GLN A 8 15.51 -9.66 23.31
N PHE A 9 16.39 -8.84 22.75
CA PHE A 9 16.06 -7.99 21.59
C PHE A 9 15.67 -8.85 20.40
N MET A 10 14.47 -8.60 19.87
CA MET A 10 13.91 -9.25 18.70
C MET A 10 14.03 -10.79 18.70
N ASP A 11 13.73 -11.40 19.85
CA ASP A 11 13.62 -12.85 19.98
C ASP A 11 12.47 -13.41 19.10
N GLU A 12 12.27 -14.73 19.13
CA GLU A 12 11.19 -15.38 18.40
C GLU A 12 9.79 -14.88 18.78
N ASN A 13 9.64 -14.40 20.03
CA ASN A 13 8.41 -13.85 20.58
C ASN A 13 8.36 -12.31 20.55
N PHE A 14 9.18 -11.69 19.71
CA PHE A 14 9.14 -10.24 19.52
C PHE A 14 7.71 -9.73 19.26
N LEU A 15 7.28 -8.72 20.03
CA LEU A 15 5.92 -8.15 20.09
C LEU A 15 4.82 -9.07 20.66
N LEU A 16 5.07 -10.34 20.90
CA LEU A 16 4.11 -11.29 21.46
C LEU A 16 4.23 -11.31 22.99
N GLN A 17 3.23 -10.77 23.68
CA GLN A 17 3.32 -10.49 25.13
C GLN A 17 2.66 -11.56 25.99
N SER A 18 1.85 -12.46 25.41
CA SER A 18 1.13 -13.49 26.11
C SER A 18 1.32 -14.87 25.47
N GLU A 19 1.03 -15.95 26.22
CA GLU A 19 1.09 -17.32 25.70
C GLU A 19 0.09 -17.52 24.56
N THR A 20 -1.09 -16.96 24.68
CA THR A 20 -2.10 -17.00 23.63
C THR A 20 -1.61 -16.29 22.37
N ALA A 21 -1.03 -15.08 22.48
CA ALA A 21 -0.45 -14.37 21.34
C ALA A 21 0.63 -15.19 20.63
N GLN A 22 1.53 -15.84 21.39
CA GLN A 22 2.58 -16.70 20.86
C GLN A 22 1.97 -17.90 20.12
N LYS A 23 0.98 -18.57 20.72
CA LYS A 23 0.30 -19.71 20.10
C LYS A 23 -0.38 -19.30 18.80
N LEU A 24 -1.14 -18.20 18.80
CA LEU A 24 -1.82 -17.71 17.60
C LEU A 24 -0.82 -17.40 16.47
N TYR A 25 0.28 -16.74 16.79
CA TYR A 25 1.30 -16.40 15.82
C TYR A 25 2.01 -17.64 15.28
N HIS A 26 2.60 -18.46 16.14
CA HIS A 26 3.43 -19.60 15.71
C HIS A 26 2.62 -20.71 15.05
N SER A 27 1.35 -20.91 15.46
CA SER A 27 0.53 -21.98 14.88
C SER A 27 -0.25 -21.59 13.62
N TYR A 28 -0.64 -20.31 13.49
CA TYR A 28 -1.60 -19.92 12.47
C TYR A 28 -1.16 -18.77 11.54
N ALA A 29 -0.23 -17.91 11.99
CA ALA A 29 0.15 -16.70 11.26
C ALA A 29 1.54 -16.73 10.63
N ALA A 30 2.53 -17.32 11.32
CA ALA A 30 3.95 -17.22 10.95
C ALA A 30 4.24 -17.71 9.54
N ASP A 31 3.70 -18.89 9.17
CA ASP A 31 3.93 -19.56 7.90
C ASP A 31 2.85 -19.28 6.84
N ALA A 32 1.86 -18.42 7.16
CA ALA A 32 0.85 -18.04 6.18
C ALA A 32 1.51 -17.42 4.94
N PRO A 33 1.04 -17.73 3.72
CA PRO A 33 1.57 -17.10 2.51
C PRO A 33 1.35 -15.60 2.52
N ILE A 34 2.09 -14.86 1.70
CA ILE A 34 1.91 -13.43 1.52
C ILE A 34 1.18 -13.17 0.21
N LEU A 35 0.12 -12.38 0.30
CA LEU A 35 -0.57 -11.77 -0.81
C LEU A 35 -0.43 -10.26 -0.65
N ASP A 36 0.39 -9.65 -1.50
CA ASP A 36 0.66 -8.21 -1.47
C ASP A 36 -0.20 -7.50 -2.51
N TYR A 37 -1.42 -7.16 -2.13
CA TYR A 37 -2.44 -6.63 -3.05
C TYR A 37 -2.26 -5.13 -3.37
N HIS A 38 -1.26 -4.47 -2.81
CA HIS A 38 -0.87 -3.10 -3.17
C HIS A 38 0.60 -2.84 -2.81
N CYS A 39 1.41 -2.56 -3.82
CA CYS A 39 2.81 -2.15 -3.69
C CYS A 39 3.25 -1.30 -4.88
N HIS A 40 4.47 -0.76 -4.79
CA HIS A 40 5.13 0.02 -5.83
C HIS A 40 6.40 -0.66 -6.38
N ILE A 41 6.45 -1.99 -6.32
CA ILE A 41 7.56 -2.77 -6.84
C ILE A 41 7.57 -2.71 -8.37
N ASN A 42 8.78 -2.59 -8.95
CA ASN A 42 8.96 -2.55 -10.40
C ASN A 42 8.89 -3.98 -11.00
N PRO A 43 7.90 -4.30 -11.84
CA PRO A 43 7.79 -5.62 -12.45
C PRO A 43 8.94 -5.96 -13.41
N GLN A 44 9.63 -4.96 -13.98
CA GLN A 44 10.83 -5.19 -14.79
C GLN A 44 11.94 -5.86 -13.97
N GLU A 45 12.17 -5.39 -12.73
CA GLU A 45 13.20 -5.98 -11.85
C GLU A 45 12.87 -7.43 -11.47
N ILE A 46 11.58 -7.79 -11.40
CA ILE A 46 11.13 -9.18 -11.21
C ILE A 46 11.40 -10.02 -12.45
N TYR A 47 11.07 -9.49 -13.65
CA TYR A 47 11.30 -10.22 -14.90
C TYR A 47 12.78 -10.46 -15.16
N GLU A 48 13.60 -9.43 -15.00
CA GLU A 48 15.06 -9.49 -15.20
C GLU A 48 15.79 -10.26 -14.10
N ASP A 49 15.07 -10.64 -13.03
CA ASP A 49 15.61 -11.29 -11.83
C ASP A 49 16.82 -10.54 -11.28
N ARG A 50 16.65 -9.21 -11.10
CA ARG A 50 17.72 -8.30 -10.70
C ARG A 50 18.45 -8.80 -9.47
N GLN A 51 19.79 -8.66 -9.49
CA GLN A 51 20.63 -8.83 -8.33
C GLN A 51 21.19 -7.48 -7.88
N PHE A 52 20.99 -7.13 -6.61
CA PHE A 52 21.48 -5.86 -6.07
C PHE A 52 22.95 -5.95 -5.74
N GLU A 53 23.70 -4.90 -6.02
CA GLU A 53 25.14 -4.83 -5.76
C GLU A 53 25.45 -4.59 -4.28
N ASN A 54 24.57 -3.86 -3.59
CA ASN A 54 24.74 -3.51 -2.18
C ASN A 54 23.40 -3.18 -1.49
N ILE A 55 23.44 -3.19 -0.15
CA ILE A 55 22.26 -2.96 0.68
C ILE A 55 21.67 -1.53 0.56
N THR A 56 22.47 -0.53 0.20
CA THR A 56 21.99 0.84 0.00
C THR A 56 20.99 0.90 -1.15
N GLN A 57 21.25 0.21 -2.26
CA GLN A 57 20.36 0.16 -3.42
C GLN A 57 18.99 -0.40 -3.03
N VAL A 58 18.95 -1.42 -2.16
CA VAL A 58 17.70 -2.02 -1.70
C VAL A 58 16.97 -1.16 -0.68
N TRP A 59 17.71 -0.52 0.25
CA TRP A 59 17.12 0.19 1.38
C TRP A 59 16.87 1.67 1.14
N LEU A 60 17.76 2.34 0.41
CA LEU A 60 17.73 3.80 0.27
C LEU A 60 17.43 4.26 -1.15
N GLY A 61 17.29 3.35 -2.10
CA GLY A 61 17.08 3.68 -3.51
C GLY A 61 15.76 4.42 -3.81
N GLY A 62 14.75 4.27 -2.95
CA GLY A 62 13.44 4.90 -3.16
C GLY A 62 12.59 5.01 -1.89
N ASP A 63 13.18 4.86 -0.72
CA ASP A 63 12.45 4.83 0.56
C ASP A 63 12.41 6.20 1.22
N HIS A 64 11.36 6.95 0.93
CA HIS A 64 11.14 8.28 1.51
C HIS A 64 10.87 8.27 3.03
N TYR A 65 10.51 7.14 3.65
CA TYR A 65 10.43 6.99 5.11
C TYR A 65 11.82 7.14 5.75
N LYS A 66 12.80 6.40 5.22
CA LYS A 66 14.19 6.45 5.69
C LYS A 66 14.80 7.82 5.44
N TRP A 67 14.58 8.40 4.26
CA TRP A 67 15.07 9.75 3.92
C TRP A 67 14.52 10.82 4.88
N ARG A 68 13.22 10.75 5.18
CA ARG A 68 12.57 11.67 6.14
C ARG A 68 13.18 11.55 7.53
N PHE A 69 13.43 10.33 8.00
CA PHE A 69 14.06 10.09 9.29
C PHE A 69 15.50 10.59 9.32
N MET A 70 16.30 10.32 8.28
CA MET A 70 17.67 10.84 8.16
C MET A 70 17.71 12.38 8.24
N ARG A 71 16.82 13.07 7.55
CA ARG A 71 16.69 14.53 7.62
C ARG A 71 16.34 15.01 9.03
N SER A 72 15.44 14.34 9.71
CA SER A 72 15.07 14.69 11.10
C SER A 72 16.23 14.51 12.08
N CYS A 73 17.21 13.69 11.73
CA CYS A 73 18.46 13.52 12.47
C CYS A 73 19.58 14.49 12.05
N GLY A 74 19.31 15.44 11.15
CA GLY A 74 20.27 16.44 10.68
C GLY A 74 21.31 15.91 9.69
N VAL A 75 21.03 14.81 9.00
CA VAL A 75 21.91 14.27 7.95
C VAL A 75 21.84 15.19 6.72
N ASP A 76 23.00 15.57 6.18
CA ASP A 76 23.09 16.38 4.96
C ASP A 76 22.50 15.61 3.76
N GLU A 77 21.77 16.35 2.90
CA GLU A 77 21.08 15.77 1.73
C GLU A 77 22.03 15.04 0.76
N LYS A 78 23.32 15.40 0.76
CA LYS A 78 24.36 14.68 0.03
C LYS A 78 24.36 13.19 0.32
N TYR A 79 24.11 12.79 1.59
CA TYR A 79 24.09 11.40 2.04
C TYR A 79 22.70 10.76 1.99
N ILE A 80 21.68 11.44 1.52
CA ILE A 80 20.30 10.96 1.44
C ILE A 80 19.96 10.69 -0.03
N THR A 81 19.69 11.74 -0.80
CA THR A 81 19.37 11.67 -2.23
C THR A 81 20.47 12.21 -3.12
N GLY A 82 21.54 12.81 -2.55
CA GLY A 82 22.65 13.41 -3.30
C GLY A 82 23.69 12.40 -3.78
N ASP A 83 24.88 12.88 -4.05
CA ASP A 83 25.95 12.19 -4.80
C ASP A 83 26.98 11.44 -3.94
N ALA A 84 26.77 11.31 -2.62
CA ALA A 84 27.62 10.45 -1.78
C ALA A 84 27.56 9.00 -2.26
N SER A 85 28.64 8.25 -2.06
CA SER A 85 28.69 6.84 -2.39
C SER A 85 27.67 6.03 -1.60
N ASP A 86 27.26 4.88 -2.14
CA ASP A 86 26.31 3.96 -1.48
C ASP A 86 26.79 3.59 -0.07
N LYS A 87 28.08 3.35 0.11
CA LYS A 87 28.68 3.05 1.42
C LYS A 87 28.53 4.20 2.38
N GLU A 88 28.84 5.42 1.97
CA GLU A 88 28.69 6.62 2.83
C GLU A 88 27.24 6.84 3.25
N LYS A 89 26.29 6.66 2.33
CA LYS A 89 24.85 6.72 2.62
C LYS A 89 24.45 5.68 3.65
N PHE A 90 24.89 4.43 3.48
CA PHE A 90 24.60 3.35 4.43
C PHE A 90 25.19 3.62 5.82
N LEU A 91 26.43 4.09 5.92
CA LEU A 91 27.05 4.42 7.19
C LEU A 91 26.29 5.54 7.93
N LYS A 92 25.78 6.53 7.19
CA LYS A 92 24.92 7.59 7.76
C LYS A 92 23.58 7.04 8.21
N TRP A 93 22.97 6.16 7.43
CA TRP A 93 21.75 5.46 7.85
C TRP A 93 21.95 4.64 9.12
N ALA A 94 23.00 3.83 9.20
CA ALA A 94 23.32 3.02 10.38
C ALA A 94 23.55 3.87 11.65
N GLU A 95 24.23 5.02 11.49
CA GLU A 95 24.47 5.95 12.59
C GLU A 95 23.17 6.50 13.19
N VAL A 96 22.22 6.90 12.36
CA VAL A 96 20.94 7.47 12.83
C VAL A 96 19.95 6.38 13.25
N LEU A 97 19.94 5.23 12.58
CA LEU A 97 19.07 4.10 12.94
C LEU A 97 19.31 3.65 14.38
N GLY A 98 20.57 3.60 14.82
CA GLY A 98 20.91 3.25 16.21
C GLY A 98 20.30 4.18 17.27
N LYS A 99 19.71 5.30 16.88
CA LYS A 99 19.00 6.25 17.77
C LYS A 99 17.49 6.28 17.53
N ALA A 100 16.96 5.44 16.66
CA ALA A 100 15.56 5.45 16.22
C ALA A 100 14.62 4.78 17.25
N ILE A 101 14.74 5.16 18.52
CA ILE A 101 13.90 4.61 19.60
C ILE A 101 12.42 4.94 19.34
N GLY A 102 11.57 3.92 19.40
CA GLY A 102 10.12 4.03 19.18
C GLY A 102 9.73 4.20 17.70
N ASN A 103 10.68 4.29 16.77
CA ASN A 103 10.40 4.39 15.34
C ASN A 103 10.31 3.00 14.70
N THR A 104 9.30 2.77 13.88
CA THR A 104 9.07 1.49 13.21
C THR A 104 10.22 1.07 12.28
N LEU A 105 10.95 2.04 11.70
CA LEU A 105 12.11 1.78 10.84
C LEU A 105 13.20 0.97 11.57
N PHE A 106 13.32 1.15 12.90
CA PHE A 106 14.24 0.35 13.71
C PHE A 106 13.84 -1.13 13.70
N HIS A 107 12.55 -1.41 13.91
CA HIS A 107 12.03 -2.77 13.89
C HIS A 107 12.13 -3.40 12.48
N TRP A 108 11.67 -2.71 11.46
CA TRP A 108 11.68 -3.22 10.08
C TRP A 108 13.08 -3.54 9.61
N SER A 109 14.04 -2.61 9.77
CA SER A 109 15.42 -2.83 9.36
C SER A 109 16.04 -4.06 10.05
N HIS A 110 15.75 -4.27 11.33
CA HIS A 110 16.29 -5.44 12.06
C HIS A 110 15.56 -6.74 11.71
N LEU A 111 14.26 -6.70 11.39
CA LEU A 111 13.54 -7.87 10.85
C LEU A 111 14.11 -8.29 9.49
N GLU A 112 14.40 -7.32 8.63
CA GLU A 112 15.03 -7.56 7.32
C GLU A 112 16.44 -8.13 7.48
N LEU A 113 17.27 -7.56 8.37
CA LEU A 113 18.61 -8.07 8.67
C LEU A 113 18.56 -9.51 9.21
N LYS A 114 17.62 -9.81 10.10
CA LYS A 114 17.45 -11.15 10.66
C LYS A 114 16.99 -12.14 9.58
N LYS A 115 15.96 -11.81 8.82
CA LYS A 115 15.34 -12.72 7.85
C LYS A 115 16.23 -13.03 6.67
N TYR A 116 16.81 -12.03 6.02
CA TYR A 116 17.49 -12.20 4.75
C TYR A 116 19.00 -12.34 4.89
N PHE A 117 19.57 -11.78 5.96
CA PHE A 117 21.02 -11.72 6.15
C PHE A 117 21.52 -12.55 7.34
N GLY A 118 20.61 -13.13 8.13
CA GLY A 118 20.99 -13.92 9.32
C GLY A 118 21.64 -13.10 10.44
N TYR A 119 21.53 -11.77 10.40
CA TYR A 119 22.12 -10.89 11.39
C TYR A 119 21.19 -10.68 12.57
N ASN A 120 21.59 -11.13 13.75
CA ASN A 120 20.83 -11.03 15.00
C ASN A 120 21.33 -9.91 15.94
N GLY A 121 22.32 -9.13 15.50
CA GLY A 121 22.85 -8.00 16.25
C GLY A 121 22.04 -6.72 16.06
N VAL A 122 22.56 -5.60 16.57
CA VAL A 122 21.97 -4.27 16.42
C VAL A 122 22.78 -3.45 15.46
N LEU A 123 22.13 -2.94 14.40
CA LEU A 123 22.75 -2.01 13.46
C LEU A 123 22.84 -0.60 14.08
N ASN A 124 24.05 -0.11 14.20
CA ASN A 124 24.38 1.23 14.67
C ASN A 124 25.74 1.65 14.15
N LYS A 125 26.22 2.82 14.52
CA LYS A 125 27.52 3.34 14.10
C LYS A 125 28.71 2.38 14.33
N LYS A 126 28.68 1.57 15.39
CA LYS A 126 29.79 0.66 15.75
C LYS A 126 29.80 -0.63 14.91
N THR A 127 28.62 -1.08 14.49
CA THR A 127 28.45 -2.31 13.72
C THR A 127 28.26 -2.09 12.23
N ALA A 128 28.22 -0.82 11.80
CA ALA A 128 27.89 -0.45 10.41
C ALA A 128 28.79 -1.10 9.37
N GLU A 129 30.12 -1.09 9.58
CA GLU A 129 31.07 -1.70 8.63
C GLU A 129 30.88 -3.22 8.55
N GLU A 130 30.73 -3.90 9.69
CA GLU A 130 30.47 -5.35 9.74
C GLU A 130 29.18 -5.70 8.97
N VAL A 131 28.10 -4.96 9.23
CA VAL A 131 26.80 -5.21 8.57
C VAL A 131 26.86 -4.89 7.08
N TRP A 132 27.58 -3.84 6.67
CA TRP A 132 27.81 -3.53 5.26
C TRP A 132 28.46 -4.71 4.54
N GLU A 133 29.56 -5.23 5.06
CA GLU A 133 30.29 -6.34 4.45
C GLU A 133 29.44 -7.63 4.44
N LEU A 134 28.75 -7.94 5.54
CA LEU A 134 27.88 -9.09 5.66
C LEU A 134 26.73 -9.04 4.64
N CYS A 135 26.01 -7.92 4.57
CA CYS A 135 24.88 -7.78 3.66
C CYS A 135 25.30 -7.86 2.19
N ASN A 136 26.38 -7.17 1.81
CA ASN A 136 26.82 -7.16 0.43
C ASN A 136 27.38 -8.51 -0.01
N LYS A 137 28.08 -9.22 0.87
CA LYS A 137 28.49 -10.61 0.62
C LYS A 137 27.27 -11.50 0.38
N ARG A 138 26.24 -11.38 1.20
CA ARG A 138 25.01 -12.16 1.07
C ARG A 138 24.23 -11.80 -0.20
N LEU A 139 24.12 -10.50 -0.55
CA LEU A 139 23.47 -10.04 -1.78
C LEU A 139 24.15 -10.54 -3.06
N ALA A 140 25.45 -10.86 -3.01
CA ALA A 140 26.17 -11.44 -4.13
C ALA A 140 25.86 -12.93 -4.37
N GLU A 141 25.18 -13.60 -3.43
CA GLU A 141 24.79 -15.01 -3.57
C GLU A 141 23.58 -15.15 -4.49
N LYS A 142 23.54 -16.22 -5.30
CA LYS A 142 22.50 -16.43 -6.33
C LYS A 142 21.07 -16.47 -5.79
N ASP A 143 20.89 -16.94 -4.57
CA ASP A 143 19.60 -17.04 -3.92
C ASP A 143 19.10 -15.69 -3.33
N MET A 144 19.82 -14.60 -3.56
CA MET A 144 19.47 -13.23 -3.21
C MET A 144 19.10 -12.37 -4.43
N SER A 145 18.78 -12.98 -5.55
CA SER A 145 18.10 -12.30 -6.65
C SER A 145 16.66 -11.93 -6.27
N VAL A 146 16.07 -10.97 -6.96
CA VAL A 146 14.71 -10.48 -6.71
C VAL A 146 13.69 -11.61 -6.63
N ARG A 147 13.68 -12.53 -7.60
CA ARG A 147 12.76 -13.67 -7.61
C ARG A 147 12.97 -14.60 -6.42
N ASN A 148 14.20 -14.81 -6.02
CA ASN A 148 14.52 -15.66 -4.88
C ASN A 148 14.16 -14.98 -3.54
N ILE A 149 14.33 -13.68 -3.40
CA ILE A 149 13.86 -12.92 -2.23
C ILE A 149 12.31 -13.03 -2.11
N ILE A 150 11.59 -12.89 -3.21
CA ILE A 150 10.13 -13.06 -3.26
C ILE A 150 9.72 -14.47 -2.80
N ARG A 151 10.38 -15.52 -3.33
CA ARG A 151 10.12 -16.92 -2.93
C ARG A 151 10.45 -17.19 -1.47
N GLN A 152 11.62 -16.75 -0.98
CA GLN A 152 12.02 -16.89 0.42
C GLN A 152 11.04 -16.19 1.38
N SER A 153 10.29 -15.21 0.87
CA SER A 153 9.28 -14.49 1.63
C SER A 153 7.93 -15.20 1.66
N ASN A 154 7.78 -16.33 0.96
CA ASN A 154 6.52 -17.06 0.81
C ASN A 154 5.41 -16.20 0.17
N VAL A 155 5.77 -15.39 -0.82
CA VAL A 155 4.81 -14.55 -1.58
C VAL A 155 4.16 -15.40 -2.66
N THR A 156 2.84 -15.30 -2.78
CA THR A 156 2.04 -16.02 -3.79
C THR A 156 1.53 -15.09 -4.89
N LEU A 157 1.26 -13.84 -4.55
CA LEU A 157 0.75 -12.85 -5.47
C LEU A 157 1.19 -11.44 -5.09
N ILE A 158 1.50 -10.64 -6.12
CA ILE A 158 1.84 -9.23 -6.01
C ILE A 158 0.94 -8.43 -6.95
N CYS A 159 0.28 -7.37 -6.46
CA CYS A 159 -0.32 -6.35 -7.30
C CYS A 159 0.57 -5.11 -7.30
N THR A 160 1.02 -4.73 -8.48
CA THR A 160 1.80 -3.51 -8.70
C THR A 160 0.91 -2.27 -8.75
N THR A 161 1.43 -1.11 -9.14
CA THR A 161 0.64 0.11 -9.32
C THR A 161 0.93 0.65 -10.72
N ASP A 162 -0.09 0.61 -11.60
CA ASP A 162 0.10 0.80 -13.03
C ASP A 162 -0.86 1.86 -13.61
N ASP A 163 -0.33 2.66 -14.52
CA ASP A 163 -1.09 3.73 -15.18
C ASP A 163 -1.88 3.21 -16.39
N PRO A 164 -3.08 3.75 -16.69
CA PRO A 164 -3.85 3.40 -17.89
C PRO A 164 -3.07 3.37 -19.21
N VAL A 165 -2.02 4.16 -19.35
CA VAL A 165 -1.21 4.20 -20.57
C VAL A 165 -0.08 3.16 -20.62
N ASP A 166 0.16 2.43 -19.53
CA ASP A 166 1.24 1.44 -19.45
C ASP A 166 0.99 0.26 -20.40
N SER A 167 2.07 -0.23 -21.00
CA SER A 167 2.03 -1.37 -21.93
C SER A 167 1.82 -2.71 -21.23
N LEU A 168 2.09 -2.80 -19.93
CA LEU A 168 2.10 -4.01 -19.12
C LEU A 168 2.99 -5.13 -19.69
N GLU A 169 4.00 -4.77 -20.47
CA GLU A 169 4.87 -5.76 -21.15
C GLU A 169 5.59 -6.69 -20.17
N TRP A 170 5.99 -6.17 -19.00
CA TRP A 170 6.69 -6.96 -17.99
C TRP A 170 5.75 -7.94 -17.29
N HIS A 171 4.51 -7.54 -17.01
CA HIS A 171 3.48 -8.45 -16.49
C HIS A 171 3.23 -9.60 -17.45
N LYS A 172 3.09 -9.30 -18.75
CA LYS A 172 2.92 -10.31 -19.77
C LYS A 172 4.09 -11.28 -19.82
N LYS A 173 5.32 -10.76 -19.87
CA LYS A 173 6.54 -11.59 -19.90
C LYS A 173 6.68 -12.48 -18.65
N ILE A 174 6.32 -11.95 -17.46
CA ILE A 174 6.34 -12.74 -16.21
C ILE A 174 5.28 -13.84 -16.27
N ALA A 175 4.08 -13.53 -16.75
CA ALA A 175 2.98 -14.50 -16.84
C ALA A 175 3.27 -15.63 -17.85
N GLU A 176 4.14 -15.40 -18.84
CA GLU A 176 4.60 -16.38 -19.84
C GLU A 176 5.83 -17.18 -19.38
N ASP A 177 6.41 -16.87 -18.21
CA ASP A 177 7.63 -17.49 -17.68
C ASP A 177 7.32 -18.57 -16.65
N ASP A 178 7.24 -19.82 -17.08
CA ASP A 178 6.99 -20.99 -16.22
C ASP A 178 8.05 -21.20 -15.12
N SER A 179 9.19 -20.50 -15.17
CA SER A 179 10.24 -20.59 -14.14
C SER A 179 9.93 -19.79 -12.89
N PHE A 180 8.87 -18.93 -12.91
CA PHE A 180 8.47 -18.11 -11.80
C PHE A 180 6.97 -18.30 -11.48
N ASP A 181 6.68 -18.90 -10.35
CA ASP A 181 5.37 -19.36 -9.92
C ASP A 181 4.54 -18.33 -9.13
N VAL A 182 5.10 -17.15 -8.86
CA VAL A 182 4.41 -16.05 -8.16
C VAL A 182 3.65 -15.21 -9.19
N GLN A 183 2.36 -14.98 -8.93
CA GLN A 183 1.55 -14.14 -9.80
C GLN A 183 1.90 -12.66 -9.60
N VAL A 184 2.18 -11.95 -10.68
CA VAL A 184 2.41 -10.49 -10.68
C VAL A 184 1.36 -9.85 -11.56
N LEU A 185 0.38 -9.20 -10.95
CA LEU A 185 -0.79 -8.63 -11.60
C LEU A 185 -0.74 -7.10 -11.57
N PRO A 186 -1.23 -6.43 -12.62
CA PRO A 186 -1.34 -4.98 -12.58
C PRO A 186 -2.50 -4.54 -11.68
N ALA A 187 -2.35 -3.38 -11.01
CA ALA A 187 -3.45 -2.66 -10.39
C ALA A 187 -3.67 -1.35 -11.12
N TRP A 188 -4.93 -1.01 -11.34
CA TRP A 188 -5.36 0.13 -12.14
C TRP A 188 -5.32 1.44 -11.33
N ARG A 189 -4.45 2.40 -11.71
CA ARG A 189 -4.33 3.71 -11.06
C ARG A 189 -4.47 4.86 -12.06
N PRO A 190 -5.68 5.37 -12.28
CA PRO A 190 -5.97 6.37 -13.33
C PRO A 190 -5.80 7.82 -12.86
N ASP A 191 -5.04 8.11 -11.82
CA ASP A 191 -4.95 9.44 -11.21
C ASP A 191 -4.53 10.54 -12.17
N LYS A 192 -3.68 10.26 -13.17
CA LYS A 192 -3.27 11.24 -14.16
C LYS A 192 -4.42 11.64 -15.09
N ALA A 193 -5.35 10.71 -15.38
CA ALA A 193 -6.55 11.00 -16.15
C ALA A 193 -7.58 11.80 -15.33
N MET A 194 -7.55 11.71 -14.00
CA MET A 194 -8.43 12.41 -13.10
C MET A 194 -7.94 13.82 -12.77
N ASN A 195 -6.64 14.03 -12.68
CA ASN A 195 -6.04 15.28 -12.18
C ASN A 195 -5.99 16.37 -13.24
N ILE A 196 -7.17 16.82 -13.67
CA ILE A 196 -7.41 17.78 -14.76
C ILE A 196 -6.70 19.14 -14.57
N GLU A 197 -6.42 19.51 -13.30
CA GLU A 197 -5.75 20.76 -12.93
C GLU A 197 -4.24 20.75 -13.22
N LYS A 198 -3.63 19.59 -13.43
CA LYS A 198 -2.17 19.48 -13.60
C LYS A 198 -1.71 20.01 -14.93
N VAL A 199 -0.55 20.66 -14.95
CA VAL A 199 0.05 21.22 -16.18
C VAL A 199 0.32 20.15 -17.23
N THR A 200 0.64 18.92 -16.83
CA THR A 200 0.93 17.77 -17.70
C THR A 200 -0.32 17.06 -18.22
N TYR A 201 -1.51 17.54 -17.89
CA TYR A 201 -2.77 16.85 -18.21
C TYR A 201 -2.99 16.66 -19.70
N LEU A 202 -2.71 17.69 -20.52
CA LEU A 202 -2.92 17.62 -21.97
C LEU A 202 -1.98 16.63 -22.65
N ASP A 203 -0.73 16.58 -22.21
CA ASP A 203 0.25 15.60 -22.71
C ASP A 203 -0.19 14.17 -22.36
N TYR A 204 -0.75 13.99 -21.16
CA TYR A 204 -1.30 12.70 -20.75
C TYR A 204 -2.52 12.28 -21.58
N ILE A 205 -3.44 13.20 -21.88
CA ILE A 205 -4.61 12.93 -22.73
C ILE A 205 -4.19 12.54 -24.16
N ALA A 206 -3.12 13.15 -24.68
CA ALA A 206 -2.56 12.75 -25.97
C ALA A 206 -2.02 11.31 -25.92
N GLN A 207 -1.23 10.96 -24.90
CA GLN A 207 -0.74 9.59 -24.70
C GLN A 207 -1.88 8.58 -24.58
N LEU A 208 -2.92 8.90 -23.79
CA LEU A 208 -4.09 8.04 -23.63
C LEU A 208 -4.83 7.84 -24.96
N SER A 209 -4.93 8.90 -25.78
CA SER A 209 -5.52 8.82 -27.12
C SER A 209 -4.74 7.83 -28.00
N ASP A 210 -3.41 7.91 -27.98
CA ASP A 210 -2.54 7.06 -28.78
C ASP A 210 -2.66 5.58 -28.36
N VAL A 211 -2.54 5.28 -27.06
CA VAL A 211 -2.54 3.88 -26.59
C VAL A 211 -3.93 3.23 -26.63
N SER A 212 -5.00 4.02 -26.53
CA SER A 212 -6.38 3.51 -26.63
C SER A 212 -6.89 3.42 -28.06
N GLY A 213 -6.24 4.11 -29.01
CA GLY A 213 -6.72 4.28 -30.38
C GLY A 213 -8.01 5.11 -30.48
N ILE A 214 -8.34 5.88 -29.44
CA ILE A 214 -9.56 6.72 -29.37
C ILE A 214 -9.12 8.17 -29.21
N LYS A 215 -9.51 9.03 -30.15
CA LYS A 215 -9.30 10.47 -30.00
C LYS A 215 -10.10 10.99 -28.81
N VAL A 216 -9.40 11.46 -27.76
CA VAL A 216 -10.01 11.96 -26.53
C VAL A 216 -10.23 13.46 -26.64
N ASP A 217 -11.31 13.87 -27.31
CA ASP A 217 -11.71 15.27 -27.53
C ASP A 217 -13.00 15.67 -26.79
N THR A 218 -13.63 14.74 -26.08
CA THR A 218 -14.79 14.95 -25.21
C THR A 218 -14.66 14.12 -23.93
N PHE A 219 -15.39 14.46 -22.87
CA PHE A 219 -15.43 13.61 -21.66
C PHE A 219 -16.02 12.23 -21.97
N ALA A 220 -17.00 12.15 -22.85
CA ALA A 220 -17.52 10.87 -23.33
C ALA A 220 -16.44 10.02 -24.02
N ALA A 221 -15.57 10.62 -24.83
CA ALA A 221 -14.44 9.93 -25.44
C ALA A 221 -13.39 9.50 -24.40
N LEU A 222 -13.12 10.31 -23.37
CA LEU A 222 -12.27 9.94 -22.24
C LEU A 222 -12.79 8.69 -21.53
N LYS A 223 -14.08 8.66 -21.20
CA LYS A 223 -14.72 7.48 -20.60
C LYS A 223 -14.55 6.23 -21.45
N LYS A 224 -14.73 6.35 -22.75
CA LYS A 224 -14.56 5.24 -23.70
C LYS A 224 -13.10 4.76 -23.79
N ALA A 225 -12.14 5.68 -23.83
CA ALA A 225 -10.72 5.35 -23.86
C ALA A 225 -10.29 4.61 -22.60
N LEU A 226 -10.72 5.09 -21.42
CA LEU A 226 -10.45 4.43 -20.14
C LEU A 226 -11.11 3.04 -20.05
N SER A 227 -12.38 2.90 -20.49
CA SER A 227 -13.04 1.59 -20.50
C SER A 227 -12.31 0.58 -21.40
N ASN A 228 -11.83 1.02 -22.57
CA ASN A 228 -11.00 0.20 -23.46
C ASN A 228 -9.69 -0.25 -22.76
N ARG A 229 -9.03 0.67 -22.05
CA ARG A 229 -7.82 0.34 -21.29
C ARG A 229 -8.10 -0.57 -20.10
N MET A 230 -9.24 -0.41 -19.40
CA MET A 230 -9.67 -1.34 -18.34
C MET A 230 -9.87 -2.75 -18.88
N ASP A 231 -10.43 -2.92 -20.09
CA ASP A 231 -10.59 -4.25 -20.71
C ASP A 231 -9.22 -4.88 -21.00
N PHE A 232 -8.25 -4.08 -21.44
CA PHE A 232 -6.86 -4.54 -21.58
C PHE A 232 -6.26 -4.96 -20.26
N PHE A 233 -6.39 -4.16 -19.19
CA PHE A 233 -5.91 -4.51 -17.84
C PHE A 233 -6.60 -5.78 -17.31
N ALA A 234 -7.91 -5.91 -17.52
CA ALA A 234 -8.66 -7.11 -17.16
C ALA A 234 -8.11 -8.37 -17.86
N SER A 235 -7.74 -8.26 -19.13
CA SER A 235 -7.12 -9.36 -19.89
C SER A 235 -5.75 -9.77 -19.34
N MET A 236 -5.09 -8.88 -18.57
CA MET A 236 -3.83 -9.12 -17.88
C MET A 236 -4.02 -9.57 -16.41
N GLY A 237 -5.27 -9.87 -16.00
CA GLY A 237 -5.59 -10.36 -14.66
C GLY A 237 -5.82 -9.27 -13.60
N CYS A 238 -5.92 -8.00 -13.99
CA CYS A 238 -6.26 -6.93 -13.06
C CYS A 238 -7.64 -7.15 -12.43
N SER A 239 -7.73 -7.03 -11.11
CA SER A 239 -9.00 -7.05 -10.35
C SER A 239 -9.03 -5.99 -9.25
N VAL A 240 -8.05 -5.09 -9.25
CA VAL A 240 -7.81 -4.09 -8.20
C VAL A 240 -7.61 -2.73 -8.83
N SER A 241 -8.28 -1.71 -8.29
CA SER A 241 -7.97 -0.32 -8.58
C SER A 241 -7.38 0.38 -7.36
N ASP A 242 -6.66 1.46 -7.60
CA ASP A 242 -6.05 2.30 -6.59
C ASP A 242 -6.20 3.78 -6.97
N HIS A 243 -6.46 4.62 -5.97
CA HIS A 243 -6.61 6.07 -6.13
C HIS A 243 -5.91 6.80 -5.00
N ALA A 244 -5.12 7.82 -5.33
CA ALA A 244 -4.54 8.75 -4.36
C ALA A 244 -5.30 10.09 -4.42
N LEU A 245 -6.21 10.27 -3.49
CA LEU A 245 -7.10 11.42 -3.41
C LEU A 245 -6.63 12.41 -2.34
N GLU A 246 -6.92 13.69 -2.52
CA GLU A 246 -6.81 14.66 -1.44
C GLU A 246 -7.79 14.32 -0.31
N TYR A 247 -9.04 14.06 -0.68
CA TYR A 247 -10.12 13.49 0.14
C TYR A 247 -11.16 12.86 -0.81
N VAL A 248 -12.12 12.10 -0.29
CA VAL A 248 -13.19 11.54 -1.12
C VAL A 248 -14.23 12.61 -1.36
N MET A 249 -14.13 13.31 -2.49
CA MET A 249 -14.95 14.45 -2.87
C MET A 249 -16.32 14.03 -3.44
N TYR A 250 -17.31 14.88 -3.25
CA TYR A 250 -18.62 14.77 -3.89
C TYR A 250 -19.19 16.15 -4.24
N ALA A 251 -18.97 16.59 -5.46
CA ALA A 251 -19.48 17.81 -6.06
C ALA A 251 -20.19 17.47 -7.37
N PRO A 252 -21.46 17.02 -7.33
CA PRO A 252 -22.17 16.57 -8.51
C PRO A 252 -22.44 17.73 -9.48
N ALA A 253 -22.38 17.43 -10.80
CA ALA A 253 -22.67 18.36 -11.87
C ALA A 253 -23.40 17.63 -13.00
N SER A 254 -24.03 18.38 -13.91
CA SER A 254 -24.64 17.79 -15.10
C SER A 254 -23.59 17.34 -16.12
N ASP A 255 -23.96 16.41 -17.00
CA ASP A 255 -23.07 15.94 -18.06
C ASP A 255 -22.63 17.11 -18.96
N ASP A 256 -23.51 18.07 -19.25
CA ASP A 256 -23.18 19.25 -20.05
C ASP A 256 -22.13 20.16 -19.36
N GLU A 257 -22.22 20.33 -18.03
CA GLU A 257 -21.21 21.08 -17.26
C GLU A 257 -19.87 20.38 -17.32
N ILE A 258 -19.83 19.05 -17.17
CA ILE A 258 -18.57 18.27 -17.20
C ILE A 258 -17.94 18.33 -18.60
N GLU A 259 -18.75 18.19 -19.66
CA GLU A 259 -18.25 18.36 -21.03
C GLU A 259 -17.70 19.77 -21.28
N ALA A 260 -18.35 20.81 -20.74
CA ALA A 260 -17.85 22.18 -20.84
C ALA A 260 -16.52 22.39 -20.11
N ILE A 261 -16.38 21.84 -18.88
CA ILE A 261 -15.15 21.89 -18.10
C ILE A 261 -14.01 21.17 -18.86
N PHE A 262 -14.31 20.00 -19.40
CA PHE A 262 -13.33 19.21 -20.14
C PHE A 262 -12.90 19.93 -21.44
N ALA A 263 -13.85 20.46 -22.21
CA ALA A 263 -13.56 21.23 -23.42
C ALA A 263 -12.71 22.49 -23.13
N LYS A 264 -13.03 23.22 -22.06
CA LYS A 264 -12.23 24.36 -21.56
C LYS A 264 -10.80 23.93 -21.29
N ARG A 265 -10.58 22.80 -20.59
CA ARG A 265 -9.23 22.31 -20.31
C ARG A 265 -8.50 21.91 -21.57
N LEU A 266 -9.17 21.25 -22.54
CA LEU A 266 -8.58 20.88 -23.81
C LEU A 266 -8.18 22.08 -24.68
N SER A 267 -8.82 23.24 -24.50
CA SER A 267 -8.42 24.49 -25.18
C SER A 267 -7.14 25.11 -24.61
N GLY A 268 -6.58 24.52 -23.52
CA GLY A 268 -5.39 25.00 -22.84
C GLY A 268 -5.69 25.93 -21.65
N GLU A 269 -6.96 26.20 -21.36
CA GLU A 269 -7.35 27.02 -20.22
C GLU A 269 -7.24 26.25 -18.90
N GLY A 270 -6.95 26.96 -17.80
CA GLY A 270 -6.96 26.40 -16.46
C GLY A 270 -8.38 26.18 -15.95
N VAL A 271 -8.56 25.22 -15.06
CA VAL A 271 -9.82 24.98 -14.34
C VAL A 271 -9.81 25.63 -12.96
N THR A 272 -10.96 26.10 -12.51
CA THR A 272 -11.15 26.56 -11.13
C THR A 272 -11.21 25.37 -10.17
N ARG A 273 -11.07 25.60 -8.86
CA ARG A 273 -11.21 24.54 -7.86
C ARG A 273 -12.60 23.87 -7.88
N GLU A 274 -13.64 24.64 -8.10
CA GLU A 274 -15.02 24.11 -8.23
C GLU A 274 -15.15 23.20 -9.46
N GLU A 275 -14.65 23.63 -10.62
CA GLU A 275 -14.63 22.83 -11.84
C GLU A 275 -13.80 21.55 -11.68
N GLU A 276 -12.65 21.63 -11.00
CA GLU A 276 -11.82 20.48 -10.66
C GLU A 276 -12.58 19.45 -9.84
N LEU A 277 -13.27 19.88 -8.76
CA LEU A 277 -14.02 18.97 -7.89
C LEU A 277 -15.20 18.32 -8.60
N LYS A 278 -15.92 19.08 -9.45
CA LYS A 278 -17.01 18.56 -10.28
C LYS A 278 -16.49 17.49 -11.25
N PHE A 279 -15.40 17.77 -11.95
CA PHE A 279 -14.79 16.83 -12.87
C PHE A 279 -14.30 15.56 -12.17
N LYS A 280 -13.55 15.70 -11.07
CA LYS A 280 -13.04 14.56 -10.29
C LYS A 280 -14.18 13.70 -9.73
N THR A 281 -15.27 14.33 -9.28
CA THR A 281 -16.47 13.59 -8.85
C THR A 281 -17.08 12.79 -10.00
N ALA A 282 -17.33 13.41 -11.16
CA ALA A 282 -17.87 12.70 -12.32
C ALA A 282 -16.95 11.57 -12.80
N PHE A 283 -15.64 11.79 -12.75
CA PHE A 283 -14.63 10.79 -13.08
C PHE A 283 -14.70 9.60 -12.12
N MET A 284 -14.70 9.83 -10.80
CA MET A 284 -14.73 8.78 -9.79
C MET A 284 -16.05 7.99 -9.82
N LEU A 285 -17.18 8.64 -10.07
CA LEU A 285 -18.48 7.97 -10.24
C LEU A 285 -18.47 7.06 -11.50
N PHE A 286 -17.86 7.52 -12.58
CA PHE A 286 -17.69 6.71 -13.79
C PHE A 286 -16.82 5.47 -13.52
N VAL A 287 -15.61 5.64 -12.97
CA VAL A 287 -14.71 4.50 -12.74
C VAL A 287 -15.26 3.53 -11.69
N GLY A 288 -15.95 4.01 -10.64
CA GLY A 288 -16.62 3.16 -9.67
C GLY A 288 -17.69 2.27 -10.32
N THR A 289 -18.46 2.83 -11.26
CA THR A 289 -19.42 2.07 -12.07
C THR A 289 -18.73 1.00 -12.93
N GLU A 290 -17.61 1.36 -13.56
CA GLU A 290 -16.83 0.42 -14.39
C GLU A 290 -16.18 -0.70 -13.55
N TYR A 291 -15.76 -0.40 -12.30
CA TYR A 291 -15.25 -1.42 -11.38
C TYR A 291 -16.31 -2.43 -10.98
N THR A 292 -17.53 -1.98 -10.71
CA THR A 292 -18.65 -2.88 -10.42
C THR A 292 -18.92 -3.83 -11.58
N LYS A 293 -18.93 -3.35 -12.81
CA LYS A 293 -19.13 -4.19 -14.02
C LYS A 293 -18.06 -5.27 -14.18
N ARG A 294 -16.83 -5.00 -13.74
CA ARG A 294 -15.67 -5.92 -13.85
C ARG A 294 -15.41 -6.71 -12.58
N ASN A 295 -16.22 -6.52 -11.54
CA ASN A 295 -16.00 -7.08 -10.20
C ASN A 295 -14.61 -6.71 -9.62
N TRP A 296 -14.11 -5.52 -9.93
CA TRP A 296 -12.87 -5.00 -9.37
C TRP A 296 -13.10 -4.38 -8.00
N VAL A 297 -12.08 -4.46 -7.15
CA VAL A 297 -12.06 -3.77 -5.86
C VAL A 297 -11.58 -2.32 -6.04
N MET A 298 -12.31 -1.38 -5.48
CA MET A 298 -11.92 0.03 -5.45
C MET A 298 -11.14 0.34 -4.17
N GLN A 299 -9.89 0.78 -4.29
CA GLN A 299 -9.09 1.25 -3.16
C GLN A 299 -9.01 2.77 -3.19
N LEU A 300 -9.40 3.43 -2.11
CA LEU A 300 -9.41 4.88 -1.96
C LEU A 300 -8.39 5.28 -0.88
N HIS A 301 -7.22 5.74 -1.31
CA HIS A 301 -6.20 6.33 -0.44
C HIS A 301 -6.40 7.85 -0.40
N TYR A 302 -6.55 8.44 0.79
CA TYR A 302 -6.75 9.89 0.92
C TYR A 302 -6.09 10.48 2.16
N GLY A 303 -6.12 11.82 2.25
CA GLY A 303 -5.65 12.55 3.43
C GLY A 303 -4.17 12.94 3.38
N CYS A 304 -3.57 12.98 2.19
CA CYS A 304 -2.20 13.46 2.00
C CYS A 304 -2.21 14.92 1.50
N LYS A 305 -1.50 15.79 2.19
CA LYS A 305 -1.09 17.08 1.66
C LYS A 305 0.32 16.95 1.10
N ARG A 306 0.43 17.10 -0.21
CA ARG A 306 1.65 16.88 -0.97
C ARG A 306 2.57 18.10 -1.00
N ASP A 307 3.88 17.86 -1.15
CA ASP A 307 4.89 18.85 -1.54
C ASP A 307 4.93 20.10 -0.64
N ASN A 308 4.87 19.91 0.69
CA ASN A 308 4.76 21.03 1.65
C ASN A 308 6.02 21.89 1.76
N ASN A 309 7.18 21.42 1.32
CA ASN A 309 8.43 22.16 1.26
C ASN A 309 8.76 22.50 -0.19
N THR A 310 8.17 23.56 -0.71
CA THR A 310 8.31 23.97 -2.11
C THR A 310 9.76 23.99 -2.62
N PRO A 311 10.74 24.63 -1.93
CA PRO A 311 12.12 24.62 -2.40
C PRO A 311 12.74 23.23 -2.55
N MET A 312 12.35 22.29 -1.69
CA MET A 312 12.87 20.92 -1.76
C MET A 312 12.10 20.08 -2.78
N SER A 313 10.80 20.26 -2.88
CA SER A 313 9.98 19.59 -3.90
C SER A 313 10.37 20.02 -5.31
N ASP A 314 10.66 21.30 -5.53
CA ASP A 314 11.18 21.83 -6.81
C ASP A 314 12.55 21.22 -7.17
N ARG A 315 13.39 20.97 -6.15
CA ARG A 315 14.72 20.40 -6.33
C ARG A 315 14.73 18.89 -6.54
N LEU A 316 13.92 18.14 -5.78
CA LEU A 316 14.00 16.69 -5.68
C LEU A 316 12.83 15.96 -6.35
N GLY A 317 11.74 16.67 -6.64
CA GLY A 317 10.52 16.09 -7.18
C GLY A 317 9.58 15.52 -6.10
N PRO A 318 8.46 14.92 -6.54
CA PRO A 318 7.46 14.32 -5.67
C PRO A 318 7.98 13.05 -4.97
N ASP A 319 7.26 12.61 -3.94
CA ASP A 319 7.54 11.38 -3.19
C ASP A 319 8.93 11.32 -2.54
N THR A 320 9.48 12.47 -2.17
CA THR A 320 10.82 12.59 -1.57
C THR A 320 10.81 12.88 -0.07
N GLY A 321 9.63 12.74 0.59
CA GLY A 321 9.50 12.81 2.04
C GLY A 321 9.03 14.17 2.57
N TYR A 322 8.45 15.03 1.74
CA TYR A 322 7.95 16.37 2.12
C TYR A 322 6.42 16.46 2.18
N ASP A 323 5.75 15.33 2.23
CA ASP A 323 4.31 15.22 2.39
C ASP A 323 3.93 15.18 3.87
N CYS A 324 2.68 15.52 4.19
CA CYS A 324 2.14 15.41 5.54
C CYS A 324 0.66 15.00 5.54
N ILE A 325 0.15 14.70 6.73
CA ILE A 325 -1.27 14.42 6.94
C ILE A 325 -2.08 15.68 6.68
N ASN A 326 -3.16 15.55 5.89
CA ASN A 326 -4.20 16.54 5.75
C ASN A 326 -5.38 16.18 6.66
N ASN A 327 -5.95 17.15 7.37
CA ASN A 327 -7.11 16.93 8.22
C ASN A 327 -8.43 17.46 7.61
N TYR A 328 -8.41 17.94 6.37
CA TYR A 328 -9.61 18.27 5.63
C TYR A 328 -10.11 17.02 4.90
N ALA A 329 -11.12 16.39 5.47
CA ALA A 329 -11.73 15.19 4.90
C ALA A 329 -13.20 15.12 5.34
N PRO A 330 -14.12 15.84 4.65
CA PRO A 330 -15.52 15.87 5.03
C PRO A 330 -16.16 14.49 4.84
N SER A 331 -16.48 13.83 5.95
CA SER A 331 -17.12 12.49 5.96
C SER A 331 -18.47 12.47 5.26
N SER A 332 -19.19 13.60 5.26
CA SER A 332 -20.45 13.76 4.52
C SER A 332 -20.28 13.57 3.01
N GLU A 333 -19.24 14.15 2.41
CA GLU A 333 -18.99 13.98 0.98
C GLU A 333 -18.63 12.54 0.62
N MET A 334 -17.83 11.87 1.47
CA MET A 334 -17.55 10.44 1.31
C MET A 334 -18.84 9.60 1.36
N ALA A 335 -19.69 9.87 2.33
CA ALA A 335 -20.96 9.16 2.45
C ALA A 335 -21.87 9.41 1.25
N ASP A 336 -21.95 10.65 0.74
CA ASP A 336 -22.73 11.00 -0.43
C ASP A 336 -22.19 10.35 -1.72
N PHE A 337 -20.85 10.28 -1.88
CA PHE A 337 -20.20 9.58 -2.99
C PHE A 337 -20.56 8.09 -2.99
N LEU A 338 -20.39 7.39 -1.87
CA LEU A 338 -20.73 5.97 -1.75
C LEU A 338 -22.23 5.74 -1.95
N ASN A 339 -23.08 6.62 -1.40
CA ASN A 339 -24.53 6.56 -1.54
C ASN A 339 -24.99 6.73 -2.99
N PHE A 340 -24.34 7.62 -3.76
CA PHE A 340 -24.65 7.79 -5.18
C PHE A 340 -24.41 6.49 -5.97
N LEU A 341 -23.24 5.85 -5.77
CA LEU A 341 -22.94 4.57 -6.39
C LEU A 341 -23.89 3.46 -5.91
N ASN A 342 -24.21 3.45 -4.62
CA ASN A 342 -25.12 2.46 -4.04
C ASN A 342 -26.55 2.55 -4.61
N LYS A 343 -27.09 3.77 -4.74
CA LYS A 343 -28.44 4.00 -5.31
C LYS A 343 -28.59 3.49 -6.73
N SER A 344 -27.51 3.52 -7.51
CA SER A 344 -27.51 3.04 -8.89
C SER A 344 -27.14 1.54 -9.00
N GLY A 345 -26.90 0.85 -7.88
CA GLY A 345 -26.43 -0.54 -7.86
C GLY A 345 -24.98 -0.70 -8.35
N ASN A 346 -24.22 0.38 -8.36
CA ASN A 346 -22.86 0.42 -8.91
C ASN A 346 -21.77 0.63 -7.85
N LEU A 347 -22.07 0.33 -6.56
CA LEU A 347 -21.06 0.39 -5.50
C LEU A 347 -20.23 -0.89 -5.49
N PRO A 348 -18.95 -0.83 -5.89
CA PRO A 348 -18.06 -2.00 -5.87
C PRO A 348 -17.64 -2.36 -4.44
N LYS A 349 -17.01 -3.51 -4.26
CA LYS A 349 -16.21 -3.77 -3.06
C LYS A 349 -15.19 -2.64 -2.90
N THR A 350 -15.14 -2.01 -1.73
CA THR A 350 -14.35 -0.79 -1.54
C THR A 350 -13.53 -0.86 -0.26
N ILE A 351 -12.26 -0.46 -0.35
CA ILE A 351 -11.36 -0.32 0.79
C ILE A 351 -10.97 1.15 0.91
N ILE A 352 -11.12 1.69 2.12
CA ILE A 352 -10.87 3.11 2.41
C ILE A 352 -9.65 3.23 3.33
N TYR A 353 -8.65 3.98 2.89
CA TYR A 353 -7.43 4.28 3.64
C TYR A 353 -7.34 5.78 3.92
N SER A 354 -7.18 6.17 5.17
CA SER A 354 -6.86 7.55 5.53
C SER A 354 -5.44 7.64 6.09
N LEU A 355 -4.73 8.72 5.74
CA LEU A 355 -3.49 9.07 6.45
C LEU A 355 -3.75 9.70 7.82
N ASN A 356 -4.96 10.22 8.04
CA ASN A 356 -5.32 10.83 9.31
C ASN A 356 -5.94 9.78 10.24
N PRO A 357 -5.27 9.37 11.34
CA PRO A 357 -5.84 8.39 12.26
C PRO A 357 -7.10 8.86 12.97
N ASN A 358 -7.36 10.18 13.03
CA ASN A 358 -8.61 10.72 13.58
C ASN A 358 -9.84 10.39 12.72
N ASP A 359 -9.66 9.97 11.48
CA ASP A 359 -10.75 9.57 10.59
C ASP A 359 -11.22 8.13 10.83
N ASN A 360 -10.48 7.32 11.60
CA ASN A 360 -10.80 5.90 11.80
C ASN A 360 -12.26 5.67 12.21
N GLN A 361 -12.76 6.43 13.17
CA GLN A 361 -14.14 6.29 13.65
C GLN A 361 -15.16 6.78 12.62
N ALA A 362 -14.88 7.89 11.92
CA ALA A 362 -15.74 8.39 10.86
C ALA A 362 -15.87 7.37 9.73
N ILE A 363 -14.75 6.80 9.28
CA ILE A 363 -14.71 5.71 8.30
C ILE A 363 -15.53 4.53 8.82
N GLY A 364 -15.22 4.03 10.03
CA GLY A 364 -15.89 2.87 10.62
C GLY A 364 -17.42 2.99 10.65
N THR A 365 -17.96 4.18 10.97
CA THR A 365 -19.40 4.42 10.96
C THR A 365 -19.99 4.49 9.55
N ILE A 366 -19.26 5.06 8.57
CA ILE A 366 -19.68 5.11 7.17
C ILE A 366 -19.74 3.69 6.57
N LEU A 367 -18.74 2.84 6.87
CA LEU A 367 -18.71 1.46 6.38
C LEU A 367 -20.00 0.70 6.71
N GLY A 368 -20.54 0.89 7.92
CA GLY A 368 -21.78 0.24 8.36
C GLY A 368 -23.00 0.63 7.56
N CYS A 369 -22.99 1.80 6.88
CA CYS A 369 -24.11 2.27 6.06
C CYS A 369 -24.25 1.53 4.71
N PHE A 370 -23.21 0.84 4.23
CA PHE A 370 -23.15 0.35 2.86
C PHE A 370 -22.79 -1.15 2.76
N GLN A 371 -22.99 -1.91 3.84
CA GLN A 371 -22.83 -3.36 3.83
C GLN A 371 -24.04 -4.03 3.18
N ASP A 372 -23.80 -5.12 2.46
CA ASP A 372 -24.84 -6.00 1.91
C ASP A 372 -24.37 -7.47 1.86
N SER A 373 -25.21 -8.34 1.33
CA SER A 373 -24.93 -9.80 1.25
C SER A 373 -24.05 -10.21 0.05
N THR A 374 -23.56 -9.29 -0.75
CA THR A 374 -22.78 -9.60 -1.96
C THR A 374 -21.32 -9.95 -1.65
N ALA A 375 -20.79 -9.44 -0.53
CA ALA A 375 -19.46 -9.79 -0.05
C ALA A 375 -19.35 -9.60 1.46
N VAL A 376 -18.54 -10.42 2.12
CA VAL A 376 -18.16 -10.22 3.54
C VAL A 376 -17.34 -8.95 3.62
N ALA A 377 -17.69 -8.06 4.55
CA ALA A 377 -17.03 -6.76 4.73
C ALA A 377 -16.86 -6.01 3.40
N LYS A 378 -17.95 -5.92 2.62
CA LYS A 378 -17.97 -5.34 1.27
C LYS A 378 -17.27 -3.99 1.20
N ILE A 379 -17.55 -3.13 2.16
CA ILE A 379 -16.87 -1.86 2.36
C ILE A 379 -16.08 -1.98 3.64
N GLN A 380 -14.76 -1.77 3.60
CA GLN A 380 -13.93 -1.91 4.78
C GLN A 380 -12.86 -0.83 4.88
N GLN A 381 -12.39 -0.59 6.09
CA GLN A 381 -11.21 0.22 6.34
C GLN A 381 -9.98 -0.61 6.00
N GLY A 382 -9.08 -0.04 5.23
CA GLY A 382 -7.81 -0.66 4.89
C GLY A 382 -6.82 -0.70 6.04
N SER A 383 -5.70 -1.40 5.84
CA SER A 383 -4.57 -1.44 6.76
C SER A 383 -4.09 -0.02 7.10
N ALA A 384 -3.58 0.16 8.31
CA ALA A 384 -2.93 1.41 8.68
C ALA A 384 -1.85 1.75 7.64
N TRP A 385 -2.02 2.92 6.98
CA TRP A 385 -1.30 3.28 5.78
C TRP A 385 -0.25 4.36 6.05
N TRP A 386 0.88 4.31 5.38
CA TRP A 386 2.00 5.24 5.35
C TRP A 386 2.40 5.75 6.75
N PHE A 387 1.97 6.97 7.18
CA PHE A 387 2.35 7.54 8.48
C PHE A 387 1.80 6.77 9.69
N ASN A 388 0.91 5.81 9.50
CA ASN A 388 0.27 5.01 10.54
C ASN A 388 0.66 3.53 10.49
N ASP A 389 1.52 3.09 9.57
CA ASP A 389 1.95 1.70 9.41
C ASP A 389 2.99 1.27 10.46
N HIS A 390 2.86 1.80 11.66
CA HIS A 390 3.63 1.47 12.84
C HIS A 390 2.76 0.75 13.88
N LYS A 391 3.40 0.18 14.91
CA LYS A 391 2.72 -0.65 15.91
C LYS A 391 1.42 -0.03 16.44
N THR A 392 1.48 1.19 16.94
CA THR A 392 0.31 1.87 17.54
C THR A 392 -0.75 2.16 16.49
N GLY A 393 -0.38 2.68 15.30
CA GLY A 393 -1.33 2.97 14.23
C GLY A 393 -2.05 1.72 13.72
N MET A 394 -1.34 0.59 13.59
CA MET A 394 -1.93 -0.70 13.24
C MET A 394 -2.92 -1.18 14.31
N GLN A 395 -2.55 -1.06 15.60
CA GLN A 395 -3.44 -1.43 16.71
C GLN A 395 -4.70 -0.55 16.72
N ASP A 396 -4.54 0.77 16.60
CA ASP A 396 -5.65 1.73 16.64
C ASP A 396 -6.62 1.49 15.46
N GLN A 397 -6.10 1.23 14.27
CA GLN A 397 -6.91 0.91 13.10
C GLN A 397 -7.70 -0.39 13.30
N MET A 398 -7.05 -1.48 13.76
CA MET A 398 -7.72 -2.77 13.99
C MET A 398 -8.75 -2.70 15.12
N ILE A 399 -8.46 -1.96 16.20
CA ILE A 399 -9.41 -1.73 17.30
C ILE A 399 -10.63 -0.96 16.79
N SER A 400 -10.42 0.10 16.02
CA SER A 400 -11.52 0.86 15.43
C SER A 400 -12.39 0.00 14.52
N LEU A 401 -11.74 -0.81 13.66
CA LEU A 401 -12.46 -1.74 12.78
C LEU A 401 -13.22 -2.82 13.57
N ALA A 402 -12.65 -3.36 14.64
CA ALA A 402 -13.31 -4.33 15.51
C ALA A 402 -14.55 -3.74 16.19
N ASN A 403 -14.45 -2.49 16.66
CA ASN A 403 -15.53 -1.84 17.39
C ASN A 403 -16.70 -1.39 16.51
N LEU A 404 -16.45 -1.03 15.26
CA LEU A 404 -17.43 -0.37 14.38
C LEU A 404 -17.76 -1.18 13.12
N GLY A 405 -17.02 -2.27 12.85
CA GLY A 405 -17.19 -3.09 11.66
C GLY A 405 -16.95 -4.57 11.93
N ASN A 406 -16.34 -5.26 10.97
CA ASN A 406 -16.06 -6.69 11.04
C ASN A 406 -14.55 -6.95 10.87
N LEU A 407 -13.81 -7.01 11.99
CA LEU A 407 -12.38 -7.32 11.95
C LEU A 407 -12.10 -8.72 11.39
N SER A 408 -12.95 -9.72 11.64
CA SER A 408 -12.71 -11.08 11.13
C SER A 408 -12.76 -11.17 9.59
N GLY A 409 -13.43 -10.23 8.92
CA GLY A 409 -13.46 -10.08 7.46
C GLY A 409 -12.37 -9.19 6.87
N PHE A 410 -11.45 -8.68 7.69
CA PHE A 410 -10.39 -7.76 7.26
C PHE A 410 -9.41 -8.42 6.29
N VAL A 411 -9.04 -7.73 5.22
CA VAL A 411 -8.11 -8.24 4.18
C VAL A 411 -6.63 -8.18 4.60
N GLY A 412 -6.34 -7.67 5.80
CA GLY A 412 -4.99 -7.68 6.36
C GLY A 412 -4.04 -6.65 5.75
N MET A 413 -2.75 -6.99 5.82
CA MET A 413 -1.62 -6.12 5.49
C MET A 413 -1.32 -6.10 3.98
N LEU A 414 -0.80 -4.98 3.53
CA LEU A 414 -0.11 -4.75 2.26
C LEU A 414 1.24 -4.09 2.55
N THR A 415 2.19 -4.11 1.61
CA THR A 415 3.50 -3.50 1.89
C THR A 415 3.56 -2.01 1.56
N ASP A 416 2.84 -1.53 0.57
CA ASP A 416 2.96 -0.16 0.03
C ASP A 416 4.43 0.23 -0.21
N SER A 417 5.24 -0.71 -0.65
CA SER A 417 6.69 -0.57 -0.69
C SER A 417 7.28 -0.67 -2.09
N ARG A 418 8.45 -0.04 -2.24
CA ARG A 418 9.32 -0.17 -3.42
C ARG A 418 10.47 -1.15 -3.20
N SER A 419 10.62 -1.71 -1.98
CA SER A 419 11.74 -2.60 -1.62
C SER A 419 11.30 -4.05 -1.53
N PHE A 420 12.06 -4.95 -2.15
CA PHE A 420 11.84 -6.40 -2.08
C PHE A 420 12.10 -7.01 -0.70
N LEU A 421 12.76 -6.31 0.20
CA LEU A 421 12.95 -6.77 1.59
C LEU A 421 11.75 -6.46 2.49
N SER A 422 10.79 -5.64 2.03
CA SER A 422 9.67 -5.14 2.84
C SER A 422 8.60 -6.18 3.15
N TYR A 423 8.69 -7.41 2.64
CA TYR A 423 7.76 -8.48 3.00
C TYR A 423 7.79 -8.83 4.50
N THR A 424 8.85 -8.46 5.21
CA THR A 424 8.91 -8.53 6.68
C THR A 424 7.85 -7.65 7.37
N ARG A 425 7.23 -6.70 6.67
CA ARG A 425 6.11 -5.91 7.18
C ARG A 425 4.87 -6.79 7.44
N HIS A 426 4.67 -7.86 6.66
CA HIS A 426 3.62 -8.85 6.93
C HIS A 426 3.88 -9.60 8.23
N ASP A 427 5.13 -10.03 8.51
CA ASP A 427 5.50 -10.64 9.79
C ASP A 427 5.26 -9.67 10.96
N TYR A 428 5.67 -8.42 10.82
CA TYR A 428 5.45 -7.36 11.81
C TYR A 428 3.96 -7.16 12.11
N PHE A 429 3.14 -7.06 11.08
CA PHE A 429 1.68 -6.95 11.20
C PHE A 429 1.07 -8.16 11.90
N ARG A 430 1.44 -9.38 11.49
CA ARG A 430 0.92 -10.64 12.05
C ARG A 430 1.22 -10.77 13.54
N ARG A 431 2.40 -10.34 13.97
CA ARG A 431 2.75 -10.28 15.39
C ARG A 431 1.89 -9.30 16.17
N ILE A 432 1.64 -8.12 15.61
CA ILE A 432 0.76 -7.10 16.22
C ILE A 432 -0.68 -7.62 16.29
N LEU A 433 -1.19 -8.22 15.23
CA LEU A 433 -2.52 -8.82 15.17
C LEU A 433 -2.69 -9.91 16.24
N CYS A 434 -1.79 -10.89 16.28
CA CYS A 434 -1.85 -12.01 17.22
C CYS A 434 -1.69 -11.52 18.67
N ASN A 435 -0.88 -10.49 18.89
CA ASN A 435 -0.74 -9.89 20.23
C ASN A 435 -2.03 -9.16 20.67
N LEU A 436 -2.69 -8.47 19.77
CA LEU A 436 -3.96 -7.79 20.05
C LEU A 436 -5.06 -8.81 20.37
N ILE A 437 -5.26 -9.81 19.52
CA ILE A 437 -6.28 -10.85 19.73
C ILE A 437 -5.95 -11.67 20.99
N GLY A 438 -4.68 -12.06 21.17
CA GLY A 438 -4.24 -12.80 22.36
C GLY A 438 -4.51 -12.04 23.66
N GLY A 439 -4.34 -10.71 23.65
CA GLY A 439 -4.68 -9.84 24.76
C GLY A 439 -6.18 -9.89 25.12
N TRP A 440 -7.05 -9.80 24.12
CA TRP A 440 -8.50 -9.92 24.32
C TRP A 440 -8.91 -11.26 24.89
N VAL A 441 -8.28 -12.35 24.43
CA VAL A 441 -8.56 -13.69 24.95
C VAL A 441 -8.14 -13.82 26.41
N GLU A 442 -6.91 -13.39 26.76
CA GLU A 442 -6.40 -13.50 28.12
C GLU A 442 -7.10 -12.57 29.13
N ASN A 443 -7.64 -11.45 28.65
CA ASN A 443 -8.47 -10.57 29.45
C ASN A 443 -9.92 -11.06 29.62
N GLY A 444 -10.29 -12.18 28.97
CA GLY A 444 -11.66 -12.70 29.01
C GLY A 444 -12.66 -11.91 28.16
N GLU A 445 -12.19 -11.08 27.24
CA GLU A 445 -13.00 -10.28 26.32
C GLU A 445 -13.47 -11.12 25.13
N PHE A 446 -12.76 -12.20 24.81
CA PHE A 446 -13.10 -13.18 23.77
C PHE A 446 -12.80 -14.61 24.28
N PRO A 447 -13.60 -15.63 23.92
CA PRO A 447 -13.36 -16.99 24.39
C PRO A 447 -12.09 -17.60 23.79
N ALA A 448 -11.42 -18.48 24.56
CA ALA A 448 -10.27 -19.26 24.09
C ALA A 448 -10.70 -20.43 23.19
N ASP A 449 -11.54 -20.15 22.20
CA ASP A 449 -11.97 -21.10 21.17
C ASP A 449 -10.96 -21.05 20.01
N TYR A 450 -10.03 -21.98 20.02
CA TYR A 450 -8.92 -21.98 19.07
C TYR A 450 -9.31 -22.33 17.66
N ASP A 451 -10.43 -23.04 17.42
CA ASP A 451 -10.92 -23.32 16.07
C ASP A 451 -11.40 -22.00 15.42
N THR A 452 -12.20 -21.23 16.14
CA THR A 452 -12.63 -19.89 15.69
C THR A 452 -11.45 -18.92 15.57
N LEU A 453 -10.50 -18.94 16.50
CA LEU A 453 -9.32 -18.08 16.47
C LEU A 453 -8.39 -18.40 15.28
N GLU A 454 -8.22 -19.68 14.93
CA GLU A 454 -7.48 -20.12 13.74
C GLU A 454 -8.12 -19.57 12.48
N GLU A 455 -9.45 -19.71 12.33
CA GLU A 455 -10.18 -19.19 11.17
C GLU A 455 -10.00 -17.67 11.03
N ILE A 456 -10.13 -16.91 12.12
CA ILE A 456 -9.95 -15.45 12.13
C ILE A 456 -8.52 -15.06 11.75
N VAL A 457 -7.51 -15.67 12.37
CA VAL A 457 -6.10 -15.33 12.13
C VAL A 457 -5.68 -15.68 10.71
N LYS A 458 -5.97 -16.88 10.23
CA LYS A 458 -5.70 -17.30 8.84
C LYS A 458 -6.49 -16.45 7.84
N GLY A 459 -7.74 -16.11 8.19
CA GLY A 459 -8.57 -15.18 7.43
C GLY A 459 -7.85 -13.87 7.17
N ILE A 460 -7.49 -13.16 8.24
CA ILE A 460 -6.87 -11.83 8.16
C ILE A 460 -5.46 -11.90 7.55
N CYS A 461 -4.70 -12.96 7.84
CA CYS A 461 -3.32 -13.07 7.34
C CYS A 461 -3.24 -13.41 5.84
N TYR A 462 -4.31 -14.01 5.25
CA TYR A 462 -4.26 -14.47 3.87
C TYR A 462 -5.63 -14.74 3.22
N ASN A 463 -6.49 -15.62 3.81
CA ASN A 463 -7.66 -16.15 3.12
C ASN A 463 -8.69 -15.08 2.73
N ASN A 464 -8.87 -14.05 3.58
CA ASN A 464 -9.82 -12.98 3.30
C ASN A 464 -9.40 -12.20 2.03
N SER A 465 -8.10 -11.93 1.85
CA SER A 465 -7.60 -11.27 0.65
C SER A 465 -7.86 -12.12 -0.60
N VAL A 466 -7.58 -13.43 -0.56
CA VAL A 466 -7.86 -14.33 -1.69
C VAL A 466 -9.33 -14.25 -2.11
N ASN A 467 -10.23 -14.34 -1.13
CA ASN A 467 -11.68 -14.36 -1.38
C ASN A 467 -12.22 -12.97 -1.78
N TYR A 468 -11.80 -11.93 -1.11
CA TYR A 468 -12.30 -10.57 -1.31
C TYR A 468 -11.94 -10.03 -2.70
N PHE A 469 -10.69 -10.23 -3.12
CA PHE A 469 -10.23 -9.80 -4.45
C PHE A 469 -10.60 -10.79 -5.56
N GLY A 470 -10.97 -12.02 -5.21
CA GLY A 470 -11.32 -13.06 -6.17
C GLY A 470 -10.12 -13.62 -6.92
N PHE A 471 -8.95 -13.64 -6.27
CA PHE A 471 -7.75 -14.23 -6.88
C PHE A 471 -7.84 -15.74 -7.00
N ASN A 472 -7.31 -16.28 -8.10
CA ASN A 472 -7.27 -17.74 -8.31
C ASN A 472 -6.10 -18.37 -7.52
N LEU A 473 -6.26 -18.39 -6.21
CA LEU A 473 -5.30 -18.95 -5.24
C LEU A 473 -6.03 -19.90 -4.28
N LYS A 474 -5.27 -20.86 -3.72
CA LYS A 474 -5.80 -21.74 -2.67
C LYS A 474 -5.73 -21.01 -1.32
N THR A 475 -6.77 -21.14 -0.52
CA THR A 475 -6.79 -20.73 0.89
C THR A 475 -5.99 -21.72 1.75
N CYS A 476 -5.45 -21.27 2.90
CA CYS A 476 -4.68 -22.09 3.83
C CYS A 476 -5.46 -22.43 5.12
#